data_a5bb1018448118878aa78b99b255598e
#
_entry.id   a5bb1018448118878aa78b99b255598e
#
_cell.length_a   1.000
_cell.length_b   1.000
_cell.length_c   1.000
_cell.angle_alpha   90.00
_cell.angle_beta   90.00
_cell.angle_gamma   90.00
#
_symmetry.space_group_name_H-M   'P 1'
#
loop_
_entity.id
_entity.type
_entity.pdbx_description
1 polymer ?
#
loop_
_entity_poly.entity_id
_entity_poly.type
_entity_poly.pdbx_seq_one_letter_code
_entity_poly.pdbx_strand_id
1 'polypeptide(L)'
;MASPRTLVLDGSLGFCIVAIVEERDGLPVCVAEDHLYDRPLLQRITNLIPNQVERTTLTEVVVGTGPGSYSGVRIAASAAVGIAAGLALPLRESASDQALWQAAQRSFSIPLGTRESLEVLESGALVVPRETASLHLSQEESRGVAACALARAAGPAVTHITLRYPAPARGSEGQ
;
A
#
# COMPACT_ATOMS: atom_id res chain seq x y z
N MET A 1 -10.26 -19.88 18.13
CA MET A 1 -10.20 -19.77 16.66
C MET A 1 -9.03 -18.86 16.33
N ALA A 2 -8.26 -19.13 15.27
CA ALA A 2 -7.18 -18.23 14.87
C ALA A 2 -7.80 -16.91 14.38
N SER A 3 -7.15 -15.79 14.70
CA SER A 3 -7.58 -14.46 14.22
C SER A 3 -7.49 -14.39 12.70
N PRO A 4 -8.43 -13.70 12.03
CA PRO A 4 -8.33 -13.46 10.58
C PRO A 4 -7.00 -12.79 10.22
N ARG A 5 -6.34 -13.27 9.17
CA ARG A 5 -5.04 -12.76 8.71
C ARG A 5 -5.17 -12.16 7.32
N THR A 6 -4.82 -10.92 7.19
CA THR A 6 -4.88 -10.15 5.96
C THR A 6 -3.47 -9.98 5.39
N LEU A 7 -3.25 -10.38 4.13
CA LEU A 7 -2.05 -9.98 3.40
C LEU A 7 -2.25 -8.56 2.85
N VAL A 8 -1.38 -7.64 3.24
CA VAL A 8 -1.42 -6.23 2.79
C VAL A 8 -0.25 -5.94 1.87
N LEU A 9 -0.56 -5.41 0.68
CA LEU A 9 0.41 -5.01 -0.33
C LEU A 9 0.19 -3.55 -0.74
N ASP A 10 1.25 -2.73 -0.75
CA ASP A 10 1.18 -1.37 -1.31
C ASP A 10 2.53 -0.97 -1.90
N GLY A 11 2.52 -0.46 -3.13
CA GLY A 11 3.70 0.02 -3.82
C GLY A 11 3.69 1.52 -4.08
N SER A 12 2.81 2.29 -3.45
CA SER A 12 2.61 3.72 -3.72
C SER A 12 3.78 4.59 -3.25
N LEU A 13 4.45 4.21 -2.16
CA LEU A 13 5.48 5.00 -1.49
C LEU A 13 6.86 5.03 -2.22
N GLY A 14 6.98 4.34 -3.36
CA GLY A 14 8.28 4.15 -4.01
C GLY A 14 9.04 2.92 -3.49
N PHE A 15 8.58 2.32 -2.41
CA PHE A 15 8.89 0.97 -1.93
C PHE A 15 7.59 0.21 -1.69
N CYS A 16 7.64 -1.13 -1.71
CA CYS A 16 6.45 -1.93 -1.46
C CYS A 16 6.34 -2.30 0.02
N ILE A 17 5.17 -2.04 0.60
CA ILE A 17 4.73 -2.63 1.87
C ILE A 17 4.30 -4.06 1.56
N VAL A 18 4.80 -5.01 2.34
CA VAL A 18 4.42 -6.43 2.32
C VAL A 18 4.26 -6.87 3.76
N ALA A 19 3.04 -7.03 4.21
CA ALA A 19 2.76 -7.27 5.63
C ALA A 19 1.60 -8.23 5.85
N ILE A 20 1.59 -8.87 7.02
CA ILE A 20 0.45 -9.62 7.55
C ILE A 20 -0.14 -8.82 8.70
N VAL A 21 -1.44 -8.56 8.61
CA VAL A 21 -2.22 -7.87 9.63
C VAL A 21 -3.25 -8.83 10.21
N GLU A 22 -3.38 -8.86 11.51
CA GLU A 22 -4.44 -9.58 12.25
C GLU A 22 -5.40 -8.58 12.90
N GLU A 23 -6.65 -8.96 13.02
CA GLU A 23 -7.58 -8.23 13.86
C GLU A 23 -7.50 -8.73 15.29
N ARG A 24 -7.20 -7.85 16.24
CA ARG A 24 -7.17 -8.12 17.68
C ARG A 24 -7.99 -7.07 18.41
N ASP A 25 -9.01 -7.52 19.12
CA ASP A 25 -9.93 -6.65 19.87
C ASP A 25 -10.55 -5.53 19.00
N GLY A 26 -10.87 -5.85 17.72
CA GLY A 26 -11.43 -4.90 16.75
C GLY A 26 -10.43 -3.91 16.17
N LEU A 27 -9.14 -4.11 16.41
CA LEU A 27 -8.07 -3.26 15.88
C LEU A 27 -7.11 -4.06 14.99
N PRO A 28 -6.67 -3.49 13.84
CA PRO A 28 -5.66 -4.11 13.01
C PRO A 28 -4.30 -4.01 13.70
N VAL A 29 -3.59 -5.14 13.75
CA VAL A 29 -2.25 -5.26 14.31
C VAL A 29 -1.34 -5.90 13.26
N CYS A 30 -0.26 -5.22 12.90
CA CYS A 30 0.76 -5.79 12.02
C CYS A 30 1.56 -6.84 12.80
N VAL A 31 1.44 -8.11 12.41
CA VAL A 31 2.11 -9.23 13.07
C VAL A 31 3.37 -9.67 12.36
N ALA A 32 3.51 -9.35 11.09
CA ALA A 32 4.72 -9.58 10.30
C ALA A 32 4.81 -8.57 9.15
N GLU A 33 6.01 -8.09 8.87
CA GLU A 33 6.30 -7.22 7.73
C GLU A 33 7.69 -7.56 7.18
N ASP A 34 7.81 -7.65 5.86
CA ASP A 34 9.09 -7.83 5.19
C ASP A 34 9.73 -6.47 4.90
N HIS A 35 10.94 -6.25 5.41
CA HIS A 35 11.70 -5.00 5.26
C HIS A 35 12.85 -5.09 4.25
N LEU A 36 12.92 -6.17 3.46
CA LEU A 36 13.99 -6.39 2.49
C LEU A 36 13.62 -5.72 1.14
N TYR A 37 13.55 -4.40 1.14
CA TYR A 37 13.06 -3.59 0.02
C TYR A 37 13.88 -3.70 -1.27
N ASP A 38 15.10 -4.22 -1.19
CA ASP A 38 16.00 -4.51 -2.31
C ASP A 38 15.63 -5.81 -3.05
N ARG A 39 14.72 -6.63 -2.48
CA ARG A 39 14.31 -7.91 -3.06
C ARG A 39 13.06 -7.79 -3.91
N PRO A 40 12.91 -8.67 -4.93
CA PRO A 40 11.69 -8.74 -5.73
C PRO A 40 10.45 -8.99 -4.85
N LEU A 41 9.34 -8.32 -5.17
CA LEU A 41 8.10 -8.38 -4.39
C LEU A 41 7.63 -9.83 -4.09
N LEU A 42 7.64 -10.70 -5.10
CA LEU A 42 7.20 -12.09 -4.92
C LEU A 42 8.09 -12.86 -3.93
N GLN A 43 9.40 -12.59 -3.90
CA GLN A 43 10.29 -13.21 -2.93
C GLN A 43 9.97 -12.75 -1.50
N ARG A 44 9.69 -11.46 -1.33
CA ARG A 44 9.29 -10.89 -0.04
C ARG A 44 7.98 -11.49 0.46
N ILE A 45 7.00 -11.65 -0.43
CA ILE A 45 5.74 -12.33 -0.11
C ILE A 45 6.00 -13.79 0.29
N THR A 46 6.83 -14.50 -0.46
CA THR A 46 7.19 -15.90 -0.15
C THR A 46 7.89 -16.02 1.21
N ASN A 47 8.68 -15.03 1.61
CA ASN A 47 9.31 -15.04 2.94
C ASN A 47 8.29 -14.94 4.08
N LEU A 48 7.21 -14.16 3.89
CA LEU A 48 6.16 -14.01 4.90
C LEU A 48 5.19 -15.20 4.95
N ILE A 49 4.94 -15.83 3.81
CA ILE A 49 4.02 -16.96 3.66
C ILE A 49 4.71 -18.14 2.92
N PRO A 50 5.76 -18.72 3.50
CA PRO A 50 6.68 -19.61 2.80
C PRO A 50 6.06 -20.97 2.40
N ASN A 51 5.06 -21.41 3.09
CA ASN A 51 4.48 -22.75 2.91
C ASN A 51 2.95 -22.74 2.85
N GLN A 52 2.38 -23.89 2.52
CA GLN A 52 0.94 -24.03 2.37
C GLN A 52 0.18 -23.77 3.68
N VAL A 53 0.75 -24.13 4.82
CA VAL A 53 0.10 -23.93 6.13
C VAL A 53 -0.08 -22.43 6.39
N GLU A 54 0.97 -21.63 6.18
CA GLU A 54 0.90 -20.18 6.31
C GLU A 54 -0.13 -19.57 5.33
N ARG A 55 -0.16 -20.04 4.08
CA ARG A 55 -1.11 -19.57 3.07
C ARG A 55 -2.55 -19.84 3.43
N THR A 56 -2.85 -20.98 4.05
CA THR A 56 -4.20 -21.34 4.48
C THR A 56 -4.69 -20.54 5.70
N THR A 57 -3.80 -19.80 6.38
CA THR A 57 -4.19 -18.90 7.46
C THR A 57 -4.69 -17.54 6.97
N LEU A 58 -4.41 -17.21 5.71
CA LEU A 58 -4.89 -15.96 5.12
C LEU A 58 -6.39 -16.04 4.85
N THR A 59 -7.08 -14.95 5.15
CA THR A 59 -8.53 -14.81 4.96
C THR A 59 -8.87 -13.81 3.87
N GLU A 60 -7.98 -12.90 3.54
CA GLU A 60 -8.17 -11.88 2.50
C GLU A 60 -6.83 -11.27 2.04
N VAL A 61 -6.89 -10.55 0.92
CA VAL A 61 -5.80 -9.72 0.41
C VAL A 61 -6.29 -8.29 0.32
N VAL A 62 -5.52 -7.35 0.86
CA VAL A 62 -5.74 -5.90 0.73
C VAL A 62 -4.62 -5.31 -0.10
N VAL A 63 -4.96 -4.45 -1.05
CA VAL A 63 -3.98 -3.75 -1.88
C VAL A 63 -4.22 -2.24 -1.89
N GLY A 64 -3.13 -1.49 -1.71
CA GLY A 64 -3.12 -0.05 -1.93
C GLY A 64 -3.20 0.27 -3.43
N THR A 65 -4.13 1.15 -3.79
CA THR A 65 -4.41 1.51 -5.19
C THR A 65 -3.77 2.82 -5.62
N GLY A 66 -2.95 3.42 -4.77
CA GLY A 66 -2.35 4.74 -5.00
C GLY A 66 -3.29 5.89 -4.58
N PRO A 67 -3.03 7.11 -5.02
CA PRO A 67 -1.97 7.50 -5.97
C PRO A 67 -0.55 7.38 -5.39
N GLY A 68 0.44 7.27 -6.27
CA GLY A 68 1.85 7.15 -5.87
C GLY A 68 2.74 6.67 -7.01
N SER A 69 3.80 5.95 -6.68
CA SER A 69 4.74 5.38 -7.66
C SER A 69 4.02 4.54 -8.72
N TYR A 70 4.09 4.98 -9.98
CA TYR A 70 3.39 4.36 -11.10
C TYR A 70 3.70 2.86 -11.26
N SER A 71 4.96 2.50 -11.24
CA SER A 71 5.40 1.09 -11.35
C SER A 71 5.05 0.31 -10.08
N GLY A 72 5.24 0.93 -8.92
CA GLY A 72 5.03 0.29 -7.62
C GLY A 72 3.58 -0.15 -7.42
N VAL A 73 2.61 0.73 -7.66
CA VAL A 73 1.18 0.39 -7.50
C VAL A 73 0.75 -0.72 -8.45
N ARG A 74 1.28 -0.74 -9.69
CA ARG A 74 0.97 -1.81 -10.65
C ARG A 74 1.54 -3.16 -10.26
N ILE A 75 2.78 -3.19 -9.78
CA ILE A 75 3.43 -4.42 -9.34
C ILE A 75 2.68 -4.99 -8.13
N ALA A 76 2.35 -4.15 -7.14
CA ALA A 76 1.58 -4.57 -5.97
C ALA A 76 0.18 -5.08 -6.36
N ALA A 77 -0.53 -4.38 -7.23
CA ALA A 77 -1.85 -4.77 -7.70
C ALA A 77 -1.83 -6.11 -8.46
N SER A 78 -0.87 -6.28 -9.38
CA SER A 78 -0.74 -7.54 -10.14
C SER A 78 -0.45 -8.73 -9.22
N ALA A 79 0.42 -8.55 -8.22
CA ALA A 79 0.70 -9.57 -7.23
C ALA A 79 -0.54 -9.89 -6.38
N ALA A 80 -1.27 -8.87 -5.92
CA ALA A 80 -2.48 -9.03 -5.11
C ALA A 80 -3.57 -9.82 -5.87
N VAL A 81 -3.82 -9.46 -7.12
CA VAL A 81 -4.79 -10.18 -7.99
C VAL A 81 -4.38 -11.64 -8.17
N GLY A 82 -3.10 -11.88 -8.48
CA GLY A 82 -2.60 -13.25 -8.68
C GLY A 82 -2.70 -14.12 -7.42
N ILE A 83 -2.38 -13.56 -6.26
CA ILE A 83 -2.45 -14.27 -4.98
C ILE A 83 -3.92 -14.52 -4.58
N ALA A 84 -4.77 -13.49 -4.65
CA ALA A 84 -6.18 -13.61 -4.31
C ALA A 84 -6.87 -14.67 -5.18
N ALA A 85 -6.62 -14.65 -6.49
CA ALA A 85 -7.14 -15.66 -7.42
C ALA A 85 -6.58 -17.06 -7.14
N GLY A 86 -5.26 -17.19 -6.93
CA GLY A 86 -4.59 -18.47 -6.70
C GLY A 86 -4.96 -19.15 -5.38
N LEU A 87 -5.34 -18.37 -4.37
CA LEU A 87 -5.75 -18.86 -3.05
C LEU A 87 -7.28 -18.77 -2.82
N ALA A 88 -8.05 -18.36 -3.83
CA ALA A 88 -9.50 -18.14 -3.75
C ALA A 88 -9.90 -17.22 -2.58
N LEU A 89 -9.14 -16.15 -2.35
CA LEU A 89 -9.36 -15.18 -1.28
C LEU A 89 -10.09 -13.93 -1.78
N PRO A 90 -10.90 -13.29 -0.94
CA PRO A 90 -11.40 -11.95 -1.20
C PRO A 90 -10.26 -10.97 -1.44
N LEU A 91 -10.41 -10.10 -2.45
CA LEU A 91 -9.51 -8.99 -2.74
C LEU A 91 -10.20 -7.70 -2.40
N ARG A 92 -9.55 -6.82 -1.64
CA ARG A 92 -10.08 -5.52 -1.23
C ARG A 92 -9.12 -4.40 -1.61
N GLU A 93 -9.67 -3.24 -1.96
CA GLU A 93 -8.91 -2.04 -2.31
C GLU A 93 -8.82 -1.07 -1.13
N SER A 94 -7.68 -0.38 -1.03
CA SER A 94 -7.49 0.73 -0.11
C SER A 94 -6.89 1.92 -0.85
N ALA A 95 -7.44 3.11 -0.67
CA ALA A 95 -6.86 4.34 -1.19
C ALA A 95 -5.60 4.68 -0.39
N SER A 96 -4.42 4.54 -1.00
CA SER A 96 -3.13 4.64 -0.30
C SER A 96 -2.90 6.00 0.34
N ASP A 97 -3.20 7.09 -0.38
CA ASP A 97 -3.04 8.46 0.11
C ASP A 97 -3.84 8.71 1.39
N GLN A 98 -5.11 8.35 1.38
CA GLN A 98 -6.00 8.54 2.53
C GLN A 98 -5.61 7.65 3.71
N ALA A 99 -5.35 6.37 3.47
CA ALA A 99 -4.94 5.44 4.51
C ALA A 99 -3.60 5.86 5.16
N LEU A 100 -2.63 6.23 4.33
CA LEU A 100 -1.31 6.63 4.80
C LEU A 100 -1.33 7.99 5.51
N TRP A 101 -2.17 8.93 5.07
CA TRP A 101 -2.35 10.19 5.78
C TRP A 101 -2.95 9.96 7.19
N GLN A 102 -3.96 9.10 7.30
CA GLN A 102 -4.54 8.72 8.60
C GLN A 102 -3.50 8.07 9.52
N ALA A 103 -2.55 7.32 8.96
CA ALA A 103 -1.47 6.72 9.73
C ALA A 103 -0.43 7.75 10.18
N ALA A 104 0.01 8.61 9.28
CA ALA A 104 1.06 9.60 9.53
C ALA A 104 0.60 10.75 10.42
N GLN A 105 -0.70 11.12 10.37
CA GLN A 105 -1.31 12.27 11.07
C GLN A 105 -0.59 13.60 10.76
N ARG A 106 0.04 13.68 9.60
CA ARG A 106 0.74 14.86 9.07
C ARG A 106 0.81 14.79 7.55
N SER A 107 1.03 15.92 6.90
CA SER A 107 1.37 15.97 5.49
C SER A 107 2.73 15.31 5.25
N PHE A 108 2.86 14.62 4.13
CA PHE A 108 4.10 14.01 3.69
C PHE A 108 4.15 13.94 2.17
N SER A 109 5.33 13.69 1.62
CA SER A 109 5.48 13.54 0.18
C SER A 109 5.97 12.15 -0.23
N ILE A 110 5.62 11.77 -1.45
CA ILE A 110 6.04 10.52 -2.11
C ILE A 110 6.81 10.92 -3.39
N PRO A 111 8.04 10.47 -3.60
CA PRO A 111 8.77 10.75 -4.82
C PRO A 111 8.08 10.17 -6.06
N LEU A 112 7.87 11.00 -7.10
CA LEU A 112 7.35 10.60 -8.41
C LEU A 112 8.44 10.74 -9.49
N GLY A 113 9.62 10.18 -9.23
CA GLY A 113 10.78 10.32 -10.08
C GLY A 113 11.74 11.41 -9.60
N THR A 114 12.43 12.10 -10.53
CA THR A 114 13.51 13.03 -10.19
C THR A 114 13.06 14.48 -9.97
N ARG A 115 11.95 14.88 -10.57
CA ARG A 115 11.49 16.29 -10.61
C ARG A 115 10.25 16.58 -9.78
N GLU A 116 9.44 15.58 -9.54
CA GLU A 116 8.13 15.75 -8.90
C GLU A 116 7.98 14.87 -7.68
N SER A 117 7.09 15.27 -6.81
CA SER A 117 6.61 14.49 -5.67
C SER A 117 5.08 14.60 -5.60
N LEU A 118 4.46 13.59 -5.03
CA LEU A 118 3.07 13.63 -4.63
C LEU A 118 3.02 14.14 -3.20
N GLU A 119 2.43 15.30 -3.00
CA GLU A 119 2.15 15.84 -1.67
C GLU A 119 0.83 15.25 -1.18
N VAL A 120 0.86 14.57 -0.04
CA VAL A 120 -0.32 13.97 0.59
C VAL A 120 -0.76 14.83 1.75
N LEU A 121 -2.00 15.31 1.68
CA LEU A 121 -2.64 16.22 2.62
C LEU A 121 -3.91 15.58 3.16
N GLU A 122 -4.50 16.17 4.20
CA GLU A 122 -5.82 15.76 4.70
C GLU A 122 -6.90 15.82 3.61
N SER A 123 -6.85 16.85 2.77
CA SER A 123 -7.82 17.07 1.69
C SER A 123 -7.61 16.23 0.44
N GLY A 124 -6.56 15.41 0.38
CA GLY A 124 -6.19 14.60 -0.78
C GLY A 124 -4.72 14.73 -1.16
N ALA A 125 -4.39 14.39 -2.40
CA ALA A 125 -3.02 14.40 -2.88
C ALA A 125 -2.87 15.23 -4.17
N LEU A 126 -1.75 15.94 -4.30
CA LEU A 126 -1.44 16.77 -5.47
C LEU A 126 0.03 16.62 -5.88
N VAL A 127 0.30 16.80 -7.16
CA VAL A 127 1.68 16.80 -7.67
C VAL A 127 2.31 18.16 -7.46
N VAL A 128 3.51 18.17 -6.90
CA VAL A 128 4.30 19.38 -6.63
C VAL A 128 5.73 19.20 -7.13
N PRO A 129 6.47 20.29 -7.42
CA PRO A 129 7.91 20.22 -7.65
C PRO A 129 8.60 19.60 -6.44
N ARG A 130 9.62 18.76 -6.69
CA ARG A 130 10.31 18.02 -5.62
C ARG A 130 10.96 18.92 -4.57
N GLU A 131 11.45 20.09 -4.99
CA GLU A 131 12.07 21.09 -4.11
C GLU A 131 11.11 21.77 -3.14
N THR A 132 9.80 21.74 -3.44
CA THR A 132 8.76 22.35 -2.60
C THR A 132 7.99 21.33 -1.78
N ALA A 133 8.29 20.04 -1.95
CA ALA A 133 7.57 18.97 -1.28
C ALA A 133 7.89 18.89 0.21
N SER A 134 6.92 18.47 1.01
CA SER A 134 7.10 18.11 2.42
C SER A 134 8.10 16.96 2.60
N LEU A 135 8.46 16.69 3.85
CA LEU A 135 9.29 15.54 4.19
C LEU A 135 8.62 14.24 3.72
N HIS A 136 9.43 13.35 3.15
CA HIS A 136 8.96 12.02 2.77
C HIS A 136 8.52 11.21 4.00
N LEU A 137 7.56 10.33 3.80
CA LEU A 137 7.27 9.28 4.76
C LEU A 137 8.38 8.23 4.64
N SER A 138 9.17 8.08 5.68
CA SER A 138 10.28 7.12 5.68
C SER A 138 9.77 5.69 5.81
N GLN A 139 10.62 4.74 5.40
CA GLN A 139 10.32 3.32 5.57
C GLN A 139 10.18 2.95 7.06
N GLU A 140 10.94 3.59 7.94
CA GLU A 140 10.89 3.34 9.37
C GLU A 140 9.60 3.87 10.00
N GLU A 141 9.18 5.08 9.64
CA GLU A 141 7.91 5.67 10.10
C GLU A 141 6.68 4.89 9.61
N SER A 142 6.76 4.26 8.44
CA SER A 142 5.65 3.49 7.87
C SER A 142 5.52 2.07 8.41
N ARG A 143 6.54 1.55 9.11
CA ARG A 143 6.55 0.16 9.61
C ARG A 143 5.33 -0.18 10.42
N GLY A 144 4.63 -1.24 10.03
CA GLY A 144 3.41 -1.75 10.67
C GLY A 144 2.22 -0.80 10.62
N VAL A 145 2.45 0.50 10.78
CA VAL A 145 1.39 1.52 10.86
C VAL A 145 0.68 1.68 9.52
N ALA A 146 1.45 1.74 8.43
CA ALA A 146 0.89 1.86 7.09
C ALA A 146 0.06 0.62 6.71
N ALA A 147 0.55 -0.58 7.00
CA ALA A 147 -0.18 -1.81 6.74
C ALA A 147 -1.51 -1.87 7.52
N CYS A 148 -1.49 -1.49 8.81
CA CYS A 148 -2.70 -1.41 9.63
C CYS A 148 -3.70 -0.37 9.09
N ALA A 149 -3.23 0.79 8.64
CA ALA A 149 -4.08 1.83 8.07
C ALA A 149 -4.74 1.37 6.76
N LEU A 150 -3.97 0.72 5.87
CA LEU A 150 -4.48 0.16 4.63
C LEU A 150 -5.53 -0.92 4.88
N ALA A 151 -5.29 -1.85 5.81
CA ALA A 151 -6.25 -2.88 6.18
C ALA A 151 -7.54 -2.28 6.75
N ARG A 152 -7.43 -1.26 7.62
CA ARG A 152 -8.59 -0.57 8.21
C ARG A 152 -9.41 0.19 7.18
N ALA A 153 -8.76 0.87 6.22
CA ALA A 153 -9.40 1.70 5.21
C ALA A 153 -9.92 0.90 4.01
N ALA A 154 -9.65 -0.41 3.94
CA ALA A 154 -10.04 -1.23 2.81
C ALA A 154 -11.56 -1.28 2.64
N GLY A 155 -12.01 -1.07 1.40
CA GLY A 155 -13.40 -1.14 0.99
C GLY A 155 -13.95 -2.58 0.94
N PRO A 156 -15.12 -2.80 0.37
CA PRO A 156 -15.67 -4.14 0.17
C PRO A 156 -14.80 -4.97 -0.79
N ALA A 157 -15.03 -6.27 -0.83
CA ALA A 157 -14.37 -7.15 -1.79
C ALA A 157 -14.70 -6.77 -3.23
N VAL A 158 -13.67 -6.81 -4.10
CA VAL A 158 -13.78 -6.43 -5.51
C VAL A 158 -13.35 -7.59 -6.43
N THR A 159 -13.83 -7.58 -7.65
CA THR A 159 -13.43 -8.56 -8.69
C THR A 159 -12.31 -8.03 -9.61
N HIS A 160 -12.08 -6.72 -9.59
CA HIS A 160 -11.04 -6.04 -10.36
C HIS A 160 -10.54 -4.84 -9.56
N ILE A 161 -9.31 -4.42 -9.82
CA ILE A 161 -8.67 -3.29 -9.12
C ILE A 161 -8.72 -2.05 -10.00
N THR A 162 -9.07 -0.91 -9.39
CA THR A 162 -9.03 0.40 -10.02
C THR A 162 -7.84 1.20 -9.49
N LEU A 163 -6.78 1.29 -10.30
CA LEU A 163 -5.59 2.05 -9.91
C LEU A 163 -5.82 3.55 -10.02
N ARG A 164 -5.35 4.26 -9.01
CA ARG A 164 -5.38 5.73 -8.92
C ARG A 164 -4.00 6.29 -9.27
N TYR A 165 -3.97 7.23 -10.21
CA TYR A 165 -2.75 7.92 -10.59
C TYR A 165 -2.81 9.37 -10.14
N PRO A 166 -1.65 10.00 -9.83
CA PRO A 166 -1.61 11.42 -9.57
C PRO A 166 -2.20 12.21 -10.74
N ALA A 167 -3.06 13.18 -10.46
CA ALA A 167 -3.48 14.12 -11.48
C ALA A 167 -2.26 14.95 -11.92
N PRO A 168 -2.10 15.27 -13.22
CA PRO A 168 -1.06 16.17 -13.68
C PRO A 168 -1.19 17.51 -12.97
N ALA A 169 -0.04 18.14 -12.64
CA ALA A 169 -0.04 19.48 -12.05
C ALA A 169 -0.86 20.43 -12.95
N ARG A 170 -1.85 21.12 -12.37
CA ARG A 170 -2.61 22.14 -13.11
C ARG A 170 -1.64 23.28 -13.47
N GLY A 171 -1.22 23.38 -14.71
CA GLY A 171 -0.36 24.48 -15.14
C GLY A 171 0.57 24.23 -16.33
N SER A 172 0.56 23.02 -16.94
CA SER A 172 1.36 22.74 -18.14
C SER A 172 0.58 22.91 -19.46
N GLU A 173 -0.59 23.54 -19.44
CA GLU A 173 -1.27 23.94 -20.67
C GLU A 173 -0.84 25.36 -21.03
N GLY A 174 0.07 25.50 -21.96
CA GLY A 174 0.30 26.69 -22.76
C GLY A 174 1.47 27.58 -22.32
N GLN A 175 2.66 27.32 -22.83
CA GLN A 175 3.54 28.31 -23.44
C GLN A 175 4.26 27.67 -24.61
#